data_196939e273957f3837f35b67b94f1f8a
#
_entry.id   196939e273957f3837f35b67b94f1f8a
#
_cell.length_a   1.000
_cell.length_b   1.000
_cell.length_c   1.000
_cell.angle_alpha   90.00
_cell.angle_beta   90.00
_cell.angle_gamma   90.00
#
_symmetry.space_group_name_H-M   'P 1'
#
loop_
_entity.id
_entity.type
_entity.pdbx_description
1 polymer ?
#
loop_
_entity_poly.entity_id
_entity_poly.type
_entity_poly.pdbx_seq_one_letter_code
_entity_poly.pdbx_strand_id
1 'polypeptide(L)'
;MDIKYIVAKNISNLRVLNNMTQAELGEKLNYSDKTISKWERGDSIPDVAVLYEIANLFGVSLDYFVKEENINRKTLENKKKRSRYNRRAIVWICEIVAFALALLAFVVTSLTVAKRHLSGFILYMLCRLH
;
A
#
# COMPACT_ATOMS: atom_id res chain seq x y z
N MET A 1 0.90 24.83 -16.33
CA MET A 1 0.35 24.40 -15.02
C MET A 1 0.44 25.57 -14.05
N ASP A 2 -0.54 25.73 -13.13
CA ASP A 2 -0.53 26.84 -12.19
C ASP A 2 0.57 26.64 -11.14
N ILE A 3 1.39 27.67 -10.89
CA ILE A 3 2.47 27.65 -9.90
C ILE A 3 1.98 27.28 -8.49
N LYS A 4 0.77 27.71 -8.13
CA LYS A 4 0.13 27.36 -6.87
C LYS A 4 -0.02 25.86 -6.69
N TYR A 5 -0.45 25.19 -7.75
CA TYR A 5 -0.59 23.73 -7.76
C TYR A 5 0.76 23.03 -7.65
N ILE A 6 1.79 23.53 -8.33
CA ILE A 6 3.15 22.96 -8.28
C ILE A 6 3.69 23.04 -6.86
N VAL A 7 3.64 24.22 -6.24
CA VAL A 7 4.11 24.46 -4.87
C VAL A 7 3.34 23.56 -3.88
N ALA A 8 2.00 23.55 -3.97
CA ALA A 8 1.14 22.74 -3.10
C ALA A 8 1.51 21.24 -3.16
N LYS A 9 1.68 20.69 -4.35
CA LYS A 9 2.05 19.29 -4.55
C LYS A 9 3.45 18.98 -4.05
N ASN A 10 4.41 19.87 -4.23
CA ASN A 10 5.76 19.69 -3.76
C ASN A 10 5.85 19.71 -2.22
N ILE A 11 5.10 20.60 -1.55
CA ILE A 11 4.99 20.61 -0.09
C ILE A 11 4.41 19.29 0.42
N SER A 12 3.23 18.90 -0.09
CA SER A 12 2.57 17.64 0.28
C SER A 12 3.46 16.43 0.04
N ASN A 13 4.18 16.44 -1.07
CA ASN A 13 5.12 15.39 -1.41
C ASN A 13 6.26 15.27 -0.40
N LEU A 14 6.91 16.37 -0.01
CA LEU A 14 7.99 16.35 0.97
C LEU A 14 7.51 15.88 2.34
N ARG A 15 6.35 16.36 2.80
CA ARG A 15 5.76 15.92 4.05
C ARG A 15 5.53 14.40 4.07
N VAL A 16 4.86 13.88 3.04
CA VAL A 16 4.56 12.44 2.94
C VAL A 16 5.82 11.59 2.83
N LEU A 17 6.88 12.09 2.14
CA LEU A 17 8.17 11.37 2.06
C LEU A 17 8.84 11.23 3.42
N ASN A 18 8.65 12.21 4.28
CA ASN A 18 9.22 12.21 5.61
C ASN A 18 8.26 11.60 6.65
N ASN A 19 7.18 10.93 6.19
CA ASN A 19 6.18 10.25 7.01
C ASN A 19 5.52 11.17 8.06
N MET A 20 5.38 12.45 7.75
CA MET A 20 4.74 13.44 8.63
C MET A 20 3.25 13.60 8.31
N THR A 21 2.45 13.84 9.33
CA THR A 21 1.08 14.32 9.23
C THR A 21 1.05 15.84 8.97
N GLN A 22 -0.09 16.39 8.55
CA GLN A 22 -0.25 17.84 8.40
C GLN A 22 -0.10 18.57 9.75
N ALA A 23 -0.55 17.94 10.84
CA ALA A 23 -0.42 18.48 12.19
C ALA A 23 1.07 18.56 12.62
N GLU A 24 1.85 17.50 12.43
CA GLU A 24 3.29 17.47 12.76
C GLU A 24 4.10 18.48 11.94
N LEU A 25 3.78 18.67 10.66
CA LEU A 25 4.41 19.71 9.85
C LEU A 25 4.02 21.09 10.37
N GLY A 26 2.75 21.29 10.72
CA GLY A 26 2.27 22.54 11.31
C GLY A 26 2.98 22.87 12.62
N GLU A 27 3.12 21.92 13.52
CA GLU A 27 3.83 22.07 14.80
C GLU A 27 5.30 22.51 14.59
N LYS A 28 6.00 21.89 13.63
CA LYS A 28 7.41 22.25 13.32
C LYS A 28 7.56 23.66 12.74
N LEU A 29 6.57 24.16 12.06
CA LEU A 29 6.57 25.48 11.43
C LEU A 29 5.82 26.55 12.24
N ASN A 30 5.26 26.21 13.41
CA ASN A 30 4.40 27.06 14.23
C ASN A 30 3.11 27.53 13.51
N TYR A 31 2.54 26.63 12.69
CA TYR A 31 1.27 26.86 11.98
C TYR A 31 0.23 25.80 12.34
N SER A 32 -1.05 26.12 12.12
CA SER A 32 -2.11 25.12 12.32
C SER A 32 -2.14 24.09 11.18
N ASP A 33 -2.62 22.89 11.48
CA ASP A 33 -2.90 21.83 10.51
C ASP A 33 -3.80 22.31 9.37
N LYS A 34 -4.78 23.19 9.68
CA LYS A 34 -5.67 23.83 8.70
C LYS A 34 -4.91 24.73 7.72
N THR A 35 -3.89 25.41 8.20
CA THR A 35 -3.03 26.24 7.34
C THR A 35 -2.22 25.36 6.39
N ILE A 36 -1.59 24.33 6.90
CA ILE A 36 -0.86 23.34 6.08
C ILE A 36 -1.80 22.73 5.03
N SER A 37 -3.00 22.34 5.43
CA SER A 37 -4.01 21.79 4.53
C SER A 37 -4.38 22.75 3.39
N LYS A 38 -4.52 24.06 3.66
CA LYS A 38 -4.77 25.08 2.63
C LYS A 38 -3.63 25.21 1.64
N TRP A 39 -2.38 25.16 2.12
CA TRP A 39 -1.20 25.19 1.25
C TRP A 39 -1.11 23.95 0.35
N GLU A 40 -1.37 22.78 0.89
CA GLU A 40 -1.31 21.50 0.14
C GLU A 40 -2.44 21.34 -0.88
N ARG A 41 -3.59 22.02 -0.68
CA ARG A 41 -4.67 22.08 -1.68
C ARG A 41 -4.47 23.16 -2.75
N GLY A 42 -3.53 24.09 -2.52
CA GLY A 42 -3.32 25.23 -3.41
C GLY A 42 -4.34 26.37 -3.19
N ASP A 43 -5.09 26.34 -2.09
CA ASP A 43 -6.02 27.42 -1.72
C ASP A 43 -5.25 28.71 -1.39
N SER A 44 -4.06 28.57 -0.83
CA SER A 44 -3.10 29.65 -0.58
C SER A 44 -1.67 29.17 -0.79
N ILE A 45 -0.75 30.12 -1.02
CA ILE A 45 0.69 29.83 -1.09
C ILE A 45 1.33 30.37 0.19
N PRO A 46 2.26 29.60 0.83
CA PRO A 46 3.12 30.14 1.86
C PRO A 46 3.95 31.30 1.30
N ASP A 47 4.31 32.26 2.13
CA ASP A 47 5.28 33.26 1.72
C ASP A 47 6.68 32.67 1.54
N VAL A 48 7.58 33.45 0.97
CA VAL A 48 8.95 33.00 0.67
C VAL A 48 9.72 32.64 1.94
N ALA A 49 9.47 33.33 3.05
CA ALA A 49 10.14 33.03 4.33
C ALA A 49 9.73 31.64 4.83
N VAL A 50 8.43 31.32 4.81
CA VAL A 50 7.92 30.01 5.19
C VAL A 50 8.41 28.93 4.23
N LEU A 51 8.45 29.17 2.93
CA LEU A 51 9.01 28.22 1.96
C LEU A 51 10.49 27.94 2.24
N TYR A 52 11.25 28.95 2.67
CA TYR A 52 12.64 28.79 3.08
C TYR A 52 12.78 27.93 4.35
N GLU A 53 11.90 28.14 5.34
CA GLU A 53 11.85 27.28 6.54
C GLU A 53 11.52 25.82 6.18
N ILE A 54 10.57 25.61 5.30
CA ILE A 54 10.22 24.26 4.81
C ILE A 54 11.40 23.64 4.06
N ALA A 55 12.10 24.43 3.23
CA ALA A 55 13.30 23.99 2.51
C ALA A 55 14.38 23.50 3.46
N ASN A 56 14.68 24.29 4.50
CA ASN A 56 15.65 23.94 5.53
C ASN A 56 15.24 22.70 6.33
N LEU A 57 13.95 22.61 6.72
CA LEU A 57 13.43 21.47 7.46
C LEU A 57 13.63 20.14 6.71
N PHE A 58 13.48 20.14 5.40
CA PHE A 58 13.57 18.95 4.56
C PHE A 58 14.93 18.81 3.83
N GLY A 59 15.85 19.75 4.00
CA GLY A 59 17.17 19.72 3.36
C GLY A 59 17.11 19.84 1.84
N VAL A 60 16.16 20.60 1.30
CA VAL A 60 16.00 20.85 -0.14
C VAL A 60 16.27 22.32 -0.48
N SER A 61 16.53 22.64 -1.74
CA SER A 61 16.62 24.02 -2.20
C SER A 61 15.24 24.65 -2.36
N LEU A 62 15.15 25.99 -2.24
CA LEU A 62 13.90 26.72 -2.47
C LEU A 62 13.33 26.48 -3.89
N ASP A 63 14.21 26.31 -4.86
CA ASP A 63 13.89 25.99 -6.25
C ASP A 63 13.13 24.65 -6.42
N TYR A 64 13.23 23.76 -5.43
CA TYR A 64 12.49 22.49 -5.42
C TYR A 64 10.98 22.70 -5.52
N PHE A 65 10.44 23.75 -4.88
CA PHE A 65 9.01 23.97 -4.81
C PHE A 65 8.39 24.42 -6.13
N VAL A 66 9.15 25.03 -7.01
CA VAL A 66 8.68 25.55 -8.29
C VAL A 66 8.91 24.59 -9.46
N LYS A 67 9.63 23.49 -9.25
CA LYS A 67 9.94 22.49 -10.29
C LYS A 67 8.82 21.47 -10.44
N GLU A 68 8.27 21.39 -11.64
CA GLU A 68 7.23 20.44 -12.02
C GLU A 68 7.72 18.98 -12.06
N GLU A 69 9.00 18.78 -12.34
CA GLU A 69 9.64 17.46 -12.40
C GLU A 69 9.49 16.66 -11.11
N ASN A 70 9.50 17.33 -9.96
CA ASN A 70 9.38 16.71 -8.65
C ASN A 70 8.00 16.06 -8.45
N ILE A 71 6.96 16.59 -9.09
CA ILE A 71 5.60 16.03 -9.07
C ILE A 71 5.59 14.71 -9.87
N ASN A 72 6.12 14.73 -11.09
CA ASN A 72 6.11 13.61 -12.01
C ASN A 72 6.97 12.44 -11.53
N ARG A 73 8.16 12.73 -10.98
CA ARG A 73 9.09 11.73 -10.46
C ARG A 73 8.46 10.86 -9.39
N LYS A 74 7.71 11.44 -8.46
CA LYS A 74 7.04 10.70 -7.39
C LYS A 74 5.82 9.94 -7.82
N THR A 75 5.05 10.50 -8.73
CA THR A 75 3.89 9.79 -9.30
C THR A 75 4.35 8.49 -9.95
N LEU A 76 5.50 8.51 -10.64
CA LEU A 76 6.11 7.33 -11.24
C LEU A 76 6.67 6.35 -10.20
N GLU A 77 7.35 6.84 -9.15
CA GLU A 77 7.89 6.01 -8.07
C GLU A 77 6.77 5.33 -7.25
N ASN A 78 5.73 6.08 -6.90
CA ASN A 78 4.57 5.56 -6.18
C ASN A 78 3.78 4.54 -7.01
N LYS A 79 3.60 4.80 -8.31
CA LYS A 79 2.97 3.85 -9.24
C LYS A 79 3.78 2.55 -9.35
N LYS A 80 5.12 2.65 -9.40
CA LYS A 80 6.03 1.50 -9.44
C LYS A 80 6.04 0.71 -8.11
N LYS A 81 5.98 1.39 -6.96
CA LYS A 81 5.92 0.77 -5.62
C LYS A 81 4.58 0.04 -5.42
N ARG A 82 3.45 0.67 -5.79
CA ARG A 82 2.10 0.09 -5.70
C ARG A 82 1.95 -1.14 -6.62
N SER A 83 2.50 -1.08 -7.82
CA SER A 83 2.50 -2.21 -8.77
C SER A 83 3.29 -3.41 -8.23
N ARG A 84 4.46 -3.19 -7.60
CA ARG A 84 5.25 -4.27 -6.98
C ARG A 84 4.54 -4.90 -5.79
N TYR A 85 3.89 -4.09 -4.95
CA TYR A 85 3.14 -4.59 -3.80
C TYR A 85 1.96 -5.46 -4.25
N ASN A 86 1.16 -4.98 -5.19
CA ASN A 86 0.02 -5.75 -5.71
C ASN A 86 0.45 -7.08 -6.35
N ARG A 87 1.56 -7.10 -7.09
CA ARG A 87 2.07 -8.33 -7.71
C ARG A 87 2.52 -9.37 -6.68
N ARG A 88 3.18 -8.95 -5.60
CA ARG A 88 3.55 -9.84 -4.49
C ARG A 88 2.32 -10.39 -3.77
N ALA A 89 1.35 -9.53 -3.47
CA ALA A 89 0.09 -9.95 -2.84
C ALA A 89 -0.66 -10.99 -3.68
N ILE A 90 -0.72 -10.82 -5.00
CA ILE A 90 -1.35 -11.78 -5.92
C ILE A 90 -0.62 -13.14 -5.88
N VAL A 91 0.71 -13.15 -5.89
CA VAL A 91 1.49 -14.41 -5.79
C VAL A 91 1.18 -15.15 -4.49
N TRP A 92 1.22 -14.47 -3.34
CA TRP A 92 0.88 -15.07 -2.05
C TRP A 92 -0.55 -15.63 -1.99
N ILE A 93 -1.52 -14.92 -2.59
CA ILE A 93 -2.91 -15.39 -2.66
C ILE A 93 -3.00 -16.65 -3.53
N CYS A 94 -2.31 -16.71 -4.66
CA CYS A 94 -2.29 -17.89 -5.53
C CYS A 94 -1.68 -19.12 -4.82
N GLU A 95 -0.62 -18.95 -4.04
CA GLU A 95 0.00 -20.04 -3.26
C GLU A 95 -0.94 -20.57 -2.19
N ILE A 96 -1.62 -19.68 -1.45
CA ILE A 96 -2.60 -20.06 -0.42
C ILE A 96 -3.76 -20.84 -1.04
N VAL A 97 -4.29 -20.38 -2.16
CA VAL A 97 -5.41 -21.05 -2.87
C VAL A 97 -4.97 -22.45 -3.38
N ALA A 98 -3.79 -22.56 -3.96
CA ALA A 98 -3.25 -23.84 -4.43
C ALA A 98 -3.09 -24.84 -3.28
N PHE A 99 -2.59 -24.40 -2.13
CA PHE A 99 -2.43 -25.23 -0.95
C PHE A 99 -3.78 -25.69 -0.38
N ALA A 100 -4.78 -24.81 -0.34
CA ALA A 100 -6.14 -25.14 0.09
C ALA A 100 -6.80 -26.18 -0.81
N LEU A 101 -6.62 -26.08 -2.13
CA LEU A 101 -7.12 -27.06 -3.09
C LEU A 101 -6.45 -28.44 -2.94
N ALA A 102 -5.13 -28.45 -2.69
CA ALA A 102 -4.39 -29.68 -2.44
C ALA A 102 -4.88 -30.40 -1.16
N LEU A 103 -5.13 -29.64 -0.08
CA LEU A 103 -5.70 -30.18 1.16
C LEU A 103 -7.11 -30.77 0.94
N LEU A 104 -7.96 -30.06 0.20
CA LEU A 104 -9.29 -30.57 -0.15
C LEU A 104 -9.22 -31.87 -0.94
N ALA A 105 -8.37 -31.95 -1.94
CA ALA A 105 -8.14 -33.17 -2.72
C ALA A 105 -7.65 -34.33 -1.85
N PHE A 106 -6.73 -34.07 -0.92
CA PHE A 106 -6.23 -35.06 0.03
C PHE A 106 -7.33 -35.59 0.95
N VAL A 107 -8.17 -34.70 1.51
CA VAL A 107 -9.30 -35.09 2.36
C VAL A 107 -10.31 -35.94 1.59
N VAL A 108 -10.68 -35.54 0.38
CA VAL A 108 -11.62 -36.27 -0.47
C VAL A 108 -11.07 -37.68 -0.81
N THR A 109 -9.80 -37.79 -1.19
CA THR A 109 -9.17 -39.09 -1.47
C THR A 109 -9.10 -39.97 -0.24
N SER A 110 -8.76 -39.43 0.93
CA SER A 110 -8.72 -40.16 2.20
C SER A 110 -10.10 -40.71 2.58
N LEU A 111 -11.16 -39.89 2.45
CA LEU A 111 -12.54 -40.30 2.72
C LEU A 111 -13.02 -41.39 1.75
N THR A 112 -12.68 -41.29 0.46
CA THR A 112 -13.07 -42.32 -0.54
C THR A 112 -12.36 -43.64 -0.30
N VAL A 113 -11.09 -43.62 0.09
CA VAL A 113 -10.34 -44.83 0.45
C VAL A 113 -10.92 -45.45 1.72
N ALA A 114 -11.20 -44.66 2.76
CA ALA A 114 -11.81 -45.15 3.99
C ALA A 114 -13.18 -45.80 3.73
N LYS A 115 -14.01 -45.18 2.91
CA LYS A 115 -15.31 -45.74 2.52
C LYS A 115 -15.19 -47.07 1.76
N ARG A 116 -14.23 -47.18 0.88
CA ARG A 116 -13.93 -48.42 0.12
C ARG A 116 -13.45 -49.55 1.03
N HIS A 117 -12.60 -49.24 2.01
CA HIS A 117 -12.15 -50.19 3.01
C HIS A 117 -13.33 -50.71 3.88
N LEU A 118 -14.22 -49.83 4.30
CA LEU A 118 -15.38 -50.16 5.12
C LEU A 118 -16.37 -51.07 4.37
N SER A 119 -16.63 -50.76 3.10
CA SER A 119 -17.52 -51.57 2.24
C SER A 119 -16.95 -52.97 1.97
N GLY A 120 -15.62 -53.08 1.74
CA GLY A 120 -14.94 -54.37 1.59
C GLY A 120 -14.98 -55.22 2.87
N PHE A 121 -14.82 -54.60 4.04
CA PHE A 121 -14.90 -55.29 5.32
C PHE A 121 -16.32 -55.79 5.62
N ILE A 122 -17.35 -55.01 5.31
CA ILE A 122 -18.76 -55.42 5.47
C ILE A 122 -19.08 -56.60 4.55
N LEU A 123 -18.64 -56.58 3.29
CA LEU A 123 -18.84 -57.65 2.33
C LEU A 123 -18.12 -58.96 2.76
N TYR A 124 -16.89 -58.86 3.32
CA TYR A 124 -16.17 -60.01 3.86
C TYR A 124 -16.87 -60.62 5.07
N MET A 125 -17.39 -59.79 5.99
CA MET A 125 -18.13 -60.26 7.16
C MET A 125 -19.46 -60.96 6.77
N LEU A 126 -20.17 -60.42 5.77
CA LEU A 126 -21.40 -61.04 5.26
C LEU A 126 -21.13 -62.38 4.57
N CYS A 127 -20.04 -62.51 3.86
CA CYS A 127 -19.63 -63.78 3.20
C CYS A 127 -19.18 -64.87 4.20
N ARG A 128 -18.77 -64.49 5.42
CA ARG A 128 -18.34 -65.46 6.48
C ARG A 128 -19.50 -65.96 7.33
N LEU A 129 -20.65 -65.31 7.28
CA LEU A 129 -21.86 -65.69 8.04
C LEU A 129 -22.83 -66.57 7.27
N HIS A 130 -22.51 -66.93 6.01
CA HIS A 130 -23.17 -67.93 5.19
C HIS A 130 -22.28 -69.14 4.98
#